data_78f47fc202a7807c21942910d1561ca5
#
_entry.id   78f47fc202a7807c21942910d1561ca5
#
_cell.length_a   1.000
_cell.length_b   1.000
_cell.length_c   1.000
_cell.angle_alpha   90.00
_cell.angle_beta   90.00
_cell.angle_gamma   90.00
#
_symmetry.space_group_name_H-M   'P 1'
#
loop_
_entity.id
_entity.type
_entity.pdbx_description
1 polymer ?
#
loop_
_entity_poly.entity_id
_entity_poly.type
_entity_poly.pdbx_seq_one_letter_code
_entity_poly.pdbx_strand_id
1 'polypeptide(L)'
;VKGGAGPRRHELQGGSVEAQPLPSKRRRQVAVIGSGRIELDSELGRLAEEVGRRLAEGGVTVVCGGLGGVMEAVARGAADAGGEVIGIVSGDSAEEANPFCTHVVATGIGHARNLAVVSSGDAVIAVGGEWGTLSEIGFARALGRPVVALRSWTLKGEGPMESAPGIVPAASAEDAVAAALEAIG
;
A
#
# COMPACT_ATOMS: atom_id res chain seq x y z
N VAL A 1 68.34 17.72 16.52
CA VAL A 1 67.25 16.81 16.89
C VAL A 1 65.98 17.64 17.08
N LYS A 2 65.07 17.65 16.08
CA LYS A 2 63.76 18.35 16.18
C LYS A 2 62.68 17.30 16.28
N GLY A 3 61.97 17.30 17.41
CA GLY A 3 60.82 16.45 17.65
C GLY A 3 59.64 16.88 16.81
N GLY A 4 59.11 15.94 16.00
CA GLY A 4 57.88 16.10 15.24
C GLY A 4 56.66 15.85 16.15
N ALA A 5 55.79 16.84 16.23
CA ALA A 5 54.47 16.67 16.88
C ALA A 5 53.55 15.84 15.93
N GLY A 6 53.12 14.69 16.40
CA GLY A 6 52.15 13.86 15.68
C GLY A 6 50.76 14.51 15.65
N PRO A 7 49.88 14.12 14.69
CA PRO A 7 48.56 14.72 14.54
C PRO A 7 47.66 14.38 15.72
N ARG A 8 47.00 15.40 16.27
CA ARG A 8 45.97 15.27 17.33
C ARG A 8 44.79 14.46 16.76
N ARG A 9 44.47 13.36 17.42
CA ARG A 9 43.23 12.62 17.19
C ARG A 9 42.07 13.50 17.67
N HIS A 10 41.19 13.88 16.71
CA HIS A 10 39.90 14.42 17.09
C HIS A 10 39.08 13.25 17.69
N GLU A 11 38.88 13.32 19.01
CA GLU A 11 37.86 12.49 19.68
C GLU A 11 36.49 12.96 19.21
N LEU A 12 35.85 12.12 18.40
CA LEU A 12 34.42 12.27 18.11
C LEU A 12 33.69 12.01 19.44
N GLN A 13 33.18 13.06 20.05
CA GLN A 13 32.25 12.95 21.17
C GLN A 13 30.99 12.26 20.64
N GLY A 14 30.87 10.96 20.88
CA GLY A 14 29.69 10.17 20.62
C GLY A 14 28.57 10.62 21.58
N GLY A 15 27.81 11.61 21.18
CA GLY A 15 26.52 11.88 21.79
C GLY A 15 25.64 10.65 21.59
N SER A 16 25.30 9.93 22.63
CA SER A 16 24.28 8.90 22.60
C SER A 16 22.98 9.55 22.20
N VAL A 17 22.56 9.32 20.96
CA VAL A 17 21.20 9.66 20.52
C VAL A 17 20.29 8.69 21.27
N GLU A 18 19.66 9.15 22.35
CA GLU A 18 18.56 8.43 22.95
C GLU A 18 17.48 8.24 21.89
N ALA A 19 17.30 7.00 21.44
CA ALA A 19 16.23 6.65 20.54
C ALA A 19 14.90 6.97 21.22
N GLN A 20 14.18 7.98 20.71
CA GLN A 20 12.83 8.23 21.19
C GLN A 20 11.99 6.96 20.94
N PRO A 21 11.19 6.54 21.93
CA PRO A 21 10.32 5.39 21.74
C PRO A 21 9.41 5.66 20.54
N LEU A 22 9.36 4.73 19.58
CA LEU A 22 8.44 4.78 18.46
C LEU A 22 7.01 4.97 19.00
N PRO A 23 6.16 5.74 18.31
CA PRO A 23 4.78 5.93 18.73
C PRO A 23 4.11 4.57 18.96
N SER A 24 3.43 4.41 20.08
CA SER A 24 2.93 3.13 20.60
C SER A 24 1.88 2.45 19.70
N LYS A 25 1.44 3.08 18.64
CA LYS A 25 0.54 2.52 17.62
C LYS A 25 0.90 3.03 16.23
N ARG A 26 1.40 2.14 15.37
CA ARG A 26 1.47 2.38 13.94
C ARG A 26 0.04 2.56 13.40
N ARG A 27 -0.19 3.53 12.50
CA ARG A 27 -1.46 3.64 11.80
C ARG A 27 -1.73 2.38 10.97
N ARG A 28 -2.98 1.96 10.91
CA ARG A 28 -3.41 0.87 10.02
C ARG A 28 -3.20 1.28 8.57
N GLN A 29 -2.78 0.34 7.76
CA GLN A 29 -2.53 0.53 6.33
C GLN A 29 -3.34 -0.49 5.54
N VAL A 30 -4.03 -0.04 4.51
CA VAL A 30 -4.74 -0.93 3.58
C VAL A 30 -4.15 -0.75 2.19
N ALA A 31 -3.70 -1.86 1.60
CA ALA A 31 -3.23 -1.87 0.22
C ALA A 31 -4.44 -1.94 -0.72
N VAL A 32 -4.53 -1.02 -1.68
CA VAL A 32 -5.55 -1.05 -2.72
C VAL A 32 -4.88 -1.32 -4.06
N ILE A 33 -5.30 -2.40 -4.70
CA ILE A 33 -4.74 -2.91 -5.94
C ILE A 33 -5.81 -2.99 -7.03
N GLY A 34 -5.41 -2.91 -8.29
CA GLY A 34 -6.32 -2.98 -9.42
C GLY A 34 -5.64 -2.62 -10.73
N SER A 35 -6.43 -2.54 -11.83
CA SER A 35 -5.90 -2.19 -13.15
C SER A 35 -5.40 -0.76 -13.21
N GLY A 36 -4.23 -0.57 -13.81
CA GLY A 36 -3.69 0.76 -14.15
C GLY A 36 -4.28 1.37 -15.43
N ARG A 37 -5.22 0.69 -16.09
CA ARG A 37 -5.72 1.06 -17.44
C ARG A 37 -7.19 1.44 -17.47
N ILE A 38 -7.79 1.76 -16.36
CA ILE A 38 -9.17 2.23 -16.32
C ILE A 38 -9.22 3.75 -16.37
N GLU A 39 -10.31 4.28 -16.91
CA GLU A 39 -10.62 5.70 -16.83
C GLU A 39 -11.14 6.06 -15.43
N LEU A 40 -10.78 7.24 -14.94
CA LEU A 40 -11.14 7.66 -13.57
C LEU A 40 -12.66 7.86 -13.39
N ASP A 41 -13.37 8.23 -14.46
CA ASP A 41 -14.82 8.40 -14.45
C ASP A 41 -15.61 7.12 -14.80
N SER A 42 -14.92 5.99 -14.98
CA SER A 42 -15.55 4.68 -15.13
C SER A 42 -16.23 4.21 -13.84
N GLU A 43 -17.03 3.18 -13.89
CA GLU A 43 -17.64 2.56 -12.70
C GLU A 43 -16.56 2.10 -11.70
N LEU A 44 -15.51 1.43 -12.21
CA LEU A 44 -14.39 0.98 -11.35
C LEU A 44 -13.58 2.15 -10.78
N GLY A 45 -13.41 3.23 -11.56
CA GLY A 45 -12.74 4.45 -11.07
C GLY A 45 -13.49 5.08 -9.91
N ARG A 46 -14.80 5.27 -10.05
CA ARG A 46 -15.65 5.79 -8.97
C ARG A 46 -15.67 4.89 -7.74
N LEU A 47 -15.69 3.57 -7.91
CA LEU A 47 -15.61 2.62 -6.79
C LEU A 47 -14.27 2.71 -6.06
N ALA A 48 -13.16 2.81 -6.80
CA ALA A 48 -11.83 2.96 -6.21
C ALA A 48 -11.68 4.29 -5.46
N GLU A 49 -12.18 5.37 -6.03
CA GLU A 49 -12.19 6.70 -5.37
C GLU A 49 -12.99 6.67 -4.07
N GLU A 50 -14.17 6.06 -4.08
CA GLU A 50 -14.99 5.90 -2.88
C GLU A 50 -14.32 5.03 -1.81
N VAL A 51 -13.59 3.96 -2.21
CA VAL A 51 -12.77 3.16 -1.29
C VAL A 51 -11.71 4.04 -0.63
N GLY A 52 -10.99 4.85 -1.41
CA GLY A 52 -9.96 5.75 -0.89
C GLY A 52 -10.53 6.75 0.11
N ARG A 53 -11.62 7.41 -0.24
CA ARG A 53 -12.30 8.36 0.63
C ARG A 53 -12.70 7.73 1.97
N ARG A 54 -13.34 6.57 1.95
CA ARG A 54 -13.78 5.87 3.16
C ARG A 54 -12.64 5.39 4.04
N LEU A 55 -11.54 4.91 3.46
CA LEU A 55 -10.33 4.56 4.21
C LEU A 55 -9.75 5.77 4.93
N ALA A 56 -9.66 6.91 4.25
CA ALA A 56 -9.18 8.16 4.82
C ALA A 56 -10.06 8.66 5.96
N GLU A 57 -11.38 8.68 5.78
CA GLU A 57 -12.36 9.02 6.81
C GLU A 57 -12.25 8.10 8.05
N GLY A 58 -11.88 6.83 7.83
CA GLY A 58 -11.58 5.86 8.90
C GLY A 58 -10.19 6.02 9.54
N GLY A 59 -9.41 7.03 9.17
CA GLY A 59 -8.06 7.27 9.69
C GLY A 59 -7.03 6.22 9.27
N VAL A 60 -7.26 5.56 8.13
CA VAL A 60 -6.39 4.51 7.57
C VAL A 60 -5.54 5.08 6.45
N THR A 61 -4.25 4.76 6.45
CA THR A 61 -3.35 5.12 5.36
C THR A 61 -3.57 4.19 4.17
N VAL A 62 -3.78 4.75 3.00
CA VAL A 62 -3.86 3.99 1.74
C VAL A 62 -2.47 3.68 1.23
N VAL A 63 -2.24 2.43 0.84
CA VAL A 63 -1.03 2.02 0.10
C VAL A 63 -1.45 1.59 -1.30
N CYS A 64 -0.81 2.10 -2.33
CA CYS A 64 -1.08 1.71 -3.71
C CYS A 64 0.19 1.71 -4.56
N GLY A 65 0.04 1.30 -5.81
CA GLY A 65 1.17 1.29 -6.74
C GLY A 65 1.58 2.65 -7.31
N GLY A 66 0.89 3.73 -6.93
CA GLY A 66 1.29 5.10 -7.22
C GLY A 66 1.12 5.57 -8.67
N LEU A 67 0.65 4.72 -9.60
CA LEU A 67 0.50 5.04 -11.02
C LEU A 67 -0.96 5.43 -11.35
N GLY A 68 -1.41 5.23 -12.59
CA GLY A 68 -2.76 5.57 -13.07
C GLY A 68 -3.84 4.54 -12.71
N GLY A 69 -5.04 4.75 -13.24
CA GLY A 69 -6.17 3.85 -13.11
C GLY A 69 -6.71 3.73 -11.68
N VAL A 70 -6.91 2.51 -11.18
CA VAL A 70 -7.38 2.26 -9.81
C VAL A 70 -6.46 2.92 -8.77
N MET A 71 -5.15 2.90 -8.99
CA MET A 71 -4.17 3.48 -8.07
C MET A 71 -4.32 5.00 -7.94
N GLU A 72 -4.58 5.69 -9.05
CA GLU A 72 -4.82 7.12 -9.07
C GLU A 72 -6.19 7.47 -8.48
N ALA A 73 -7.24 6.71 -8.84
CA ALA A 73 -8.59 6.93 -8.34
C ALA A 73 -8.65 6.80 -6.80
N VAL A 74 -8.06 5.72 -6.25
CA VAL A 74 -8.04 5.54 -4.79
C VAL A 74 -7.21 6.61 -4.09
N ALA A 75 -6.09 7.02 -4.68
CA ALA A 75 -5.24 8.07 -4.14
C ALA A 75 -5.98 9.42 -4.11
N ARG A 76 -6.70 9.76 -5.21
CA ARG A 76 -7.53 10.97 -5.28
C ARG A 76 -8.60 10.97 -4.19
N GLY A 77 -9.38 9.89 -4.08
CA GLY A 77 -10.44 9.83 -3.07
C GLY A 77 -9.93 9.94 -1.64
N ALA A 78 -8.77 9.35 -1.33
CA ALA A 78 -8.15 9.47 -0.03
C ALA A 78 -7.58 10.88 0.23
N ALA A 79 -6.87 11.47 -0.73
CA ALA A 79 -6.29 12.80 -0.60
C ALA A 79 -7.36 13.89 -0.46
N ASP A 80 -8.45 13.82 -1.24
CA ASP A 80 -9.58 14.75 -1.17
C ASP A 80 -10.30 14.70 0.19
N ALA A 81 -10.25 13.56 0.87
CA ALA A 81 -10.73 13.39 2.25
C ALA A 81 -9.68 13.74 3.33
N GLY A 82 -8.53 14.29 2.94
CA GLY A 82 -7.45 14.68 3.86
C GLY A 82 -6.65 13.49 4.43
N GLY A 83 -6.71 12.32 3.78
CA GLY A 83 -6.01 11.11 4.19
C GLY A 83 -4.57 11.04 3.67
N GLU A 84 -3.82 10.06 4.16
CA GLU A 84 -2.46 9.78 3.74
C GLU A 84 -2.44 8.65 2.69
N VAL A 85 -1.63 8.86 1.66
CA VAL A 85 -1.44 7.90 0.56
C VAL A 85 0.04 7.62 0.35
N ILE A 86 0.42 6.36 0.44
CA ILE A 86 1.76 5.88 0.10
C ILE A 86 1.71 5.26 -1.29
N GLY A 87 2.32 5.93 -2.26
CA GLY A 87 2.53 5.41 -3.61
C GLY A 87 3.87 4.68 -3.70
N ILE A 88 3.85 3.38 -3.99
CA ILE A 88 5.07 2.59 -4.20
C ILE A 88 5.25 2.40 -5.71
N VAL A 89 6.10 3.21 -6.36
CA VAL A 89 6.27 3.18 -7.81
C VAL A 89 7.33 2.17 -8.26
N SER A 90 7.20 1.71 -9.50
CA SER A 90 8.06 0.68 -10.09
C SER A 90 9.40 1.20 -10.59
N GLY A 91 9.46 2.47 -10.95
CA GLY A 91 10.65 3.15 -11.41
C GLY A 91 11.51 3.67 -10.27
N ASP A 92 12.52 4.43 -10.62
CA ASP A 92 13.53 4.98 -9.72
C ASP A 92 13.31 6.46 -9.39
N SER A 93 12.25 7.07 -9.94
CA SER A 93 11.87 8.46 -9.69
C SER A 93 10.53 8.58 -8.98
N ALA A 94 10.47 9.42 -7.96
CA ALA A 94 9.22 9.78 -7.29
C ALA A 94 8.27 10.58 -8.20
N GLU A 95 8.77 11.19 -9.27
CA GLU A 95 7.98 11.94 -10.25
C GLU A 95 7.05 11.05 -11.09
N GLU A 96 7.26 9.73 -11.07
CA GLU A 96 6.36 8.78 -11.74
C GLU A 96 5.01 8.62 -11.03
N ALA A 97 4.93 9.02 -9.76
CA ALA A 97 3.72 8.87 -8.99
C ALA A 97 2.62 9.84 -9.46
N ASN A 98 1.37 9.40 -9.35
CA ASN A 98 0.24 10.29 -9.54
C ASN A 98 0.24 11.42 -8.48
N PRO A 99 -0.36 12.59 -8.78
CA PRO A 99 -0.23 13.79 -7.94
C PRO A 99 -0.95 13.70 -6.58
N PHE A 100 -1.72 12.64 -6.34
CA PHE A 100 -2.49 12.45 -5.11
C PHE A 100 -1.73 11.62 -4.06
N CYS A 101 -0.57 11.05 -4.39
CA CYS A 101 0.29 10.37 -3.41
C CYS A 101 0.92 11.40 -2.47
N THR A 102 0.64 11.30 -1.17
CA THR A 102 1.24 12.18 -0.15
C THR A 102 2.67 11.77 0.21
N HIS A 103 2.98 10.49 0.02
CA HIS A 103 4.30 9.89 0.21
C HIS A 103 4.60 8.97 -0.96
N VAL A 104 5.83 9.00 -1.46
CA VAL A 104 6.25 8.17 -2.60
C VAL A 104 7.50 7.38 -2.25
N VAL A 105 7.47 6.09 -2.58
CA VAL A 105 8.62 5.19 -2.50
C VAL A 105 8.98 4.76 -3.92
N ALA A 106 10.05 5.30 -4.48
CA ALA A 106 10.62 4.91 -5.76
C ALA A 106 11.51 3.68 -5.54
N THR A 107 11.16 2.55 -6.17
CA THR A 107 11.81 1.27 -5.86
C THR A 107 12.85 0.84 -6.90
N GLY A 108 12.71 1.25 -8.16
CA GLY A 108 13.60 0.85 -9.26
C GLY A 108 13.58 -0.65 -9.61
N ILE A 109 12.62 -1.44 -9.08
CA ILE A 109 12.59 -2.90 -9.24
C ILE A 109 11.48 -3.41 -10.16
N GLY A 110 10.85 -2.51 -10.92
CA GLY A 110 9.82 -2.88 -11.89
C GLY A 110 8.63 -3.60 -11.24
N HIS A 111 8.11 -4.64 -11.88
CA HIS A 111 6.95 -5.38 -11.38
C HIS A 111 7.14 -6.07 -10.03
N ALA A 112 8.38 -6.32 -9.60
CA ALA A 112 8.65 -6.92 -8.29
C ALA A 112 8.15 -6.04 -7.13
N ARG A 113 7.96 -4.72 -7.36
CA ARG A 113 7.39 -3.81 -6.35
C ARG A 113 5.94 -4.15 -5.96
N ASN A 114 5.20 -4.94 -6.76
CA ASN A 114 3.86 -5.39 -6.42
C ASN A 114 3.83 -6.14 -5.08
N LEU A 115 4.88 -6.92 -4.81
CA LEU A 115 5.05 -7.57 -3.50
C LEU A 115 5.19 -6.52 -2.38
N ALA A 116 5.92 -5.42 -2.61
CA ALA A 116 6.09 -4.37 -1.61
C ALA A 116 4.76 -3.67 -1.28
N VAL A 117 3.92 -3.40 -2.30
CA VAL A 117 2.56 -2.84 -2.09
C VAL A 117 1.75 -3.73 -1.17
N VAL A 118 1.65 -5.01 -1.49
CA VAL A 118 0.83 -5.97 -0.74
C VAL A 118 1.37 -6.20 0.67
N SER A 119 2.69 -6.28 0.81
CA SER A 119 3.35 -6.48 2.11
C SER A 119 3.15 -5.32 3.06
N SER A 120 3.02 -4.10 2.53
CA SER A 120 2.84 -2.88 3.31
C SER A 120 1.43 -2.74 3.88
N GLY A 121 0.42 -3.40 3.27
CA GLY A 121 -0.94 -3.39 3.80
C GLY A 121 -1.14 -4.38 4.94
N ASP A 122 -1.98 -4.04 5.91
CA ASP A 122 -2.49 -4.98 6.92
C ASP A 122 -3.61 -5.85 6.32
N ALA A 123 -4.37 -5.28 5.38
CA ALA A 123 -5.31 -5.96 4.50
C ALA A 123 -5.15 -5.45 3.07
N VAL A 124 -5.76 -6.14 2.11
CA VAL A 124 -5.74 -5.80 0.68
C VAL A 124 -7.17 -5.69 0.16
N ILE A 125 -7.48 -4.60 -0.53
CA ILE A 125 -8.72 -4.44 -1.30
C ILE A 125 -8.35 -4.47 -2.79
N ALA A 126 -8.88 -5.45 -3.52
CA ALA A 126 -8.73 -5.55 -4.97
C ALA A 126 -9.96 -4.97 -5.66
N VAL A 127 -9.77 -3.94 -6.50
CA VAL A 127 -10.84 -3.29 -7.26
C VAL A 127 -10.70 -3.64 -8.74
N GLY A 128 -11.62 -4.42 -9.28
CA GLY A 128 -11.50 -4.96 -10.64
C GLY A 128 -10.21 -5.77 -10.78
N GLY A 129 -9.50 -5.55 -11.88
CA GLY A 129 -8.14 -6.03 -12.05
C GLY A 129 -7.90 -7.00 -13.19
N GLU A 130 -6.66 -7.04 -13.60
CA GLU A 130 -6.10 -7.90 -14.65
C GLU A 130 -5.11 -8.92 -14.02
N TRP A 131 -4.25 -9.53 -14.85
CA TRP A 131 -3.27 -10.53 -14.40
C TRP A 131 -2.29 -10.02 -13.34
N GLY A 132 -1.93 -8.72 -13.40
CA GLY A 132 -1.11 -8.08 -12.37
C GLY A 132 -1.81 -8.11 -11.01
N THR A 133 -3.08 -7.72 -10.98
CA THR A 133 -3.90 -7.75 -9.76
C THR A 133 -4.09 -9.18 -9.24
N LEU A 134 -4.27 -10.17 -10.13
CA LEU A 134 -4.35 -11.56 -9.73
C LEU A 134 -3.06 -12.05 -9.06
N SER A 135 -1.90 -11.65 -9.59
CA SER A 135 -0.60 -11.98 -8.96
C SER A 135 -0.46 -11.34 -7.57
N GLU A 136 -0.91 -10.10 -7.41
CA GLU A 136 -0.91 -9.40 -6.12
C GLU A 136 -1.86 -10.07 -5.11
N ILE A 137 -3.04 -10.51 -5.54
CA ILE A 137 -3.94 -11.33 -4.71
C ILE A 137 -3.22 -12.61 -4.26
N GLY A 138 -2.50 -13.27 -5.17
CA GLY A 138 -1.69 -14.46 -4.84
C GLY A 138 -0.62 -14.16 -3.79
N PHE A 139 0.12 -13.06 -3.91
CA PHE A 139 1.09 -12.62 -2.90
C PHE A 139 0.41 -12.31 -1.56
N ALA A 140 -0.71 -11.58 -1.55
CA ALA A 140 -1.46 -11.29 -0.33
C ALA A 140 -1.84 -12.58 0.41
N ARG A 141 -2.35 -13.56 -0.32
CA ARG A 141 -2.72 -14.87 0.22
C ARG A 141 -1.51 -15.63 0.79
N ALA A 142 -0.39 -15.65 0.05
CA ALA A 142 0.84 -16.29 0.51
C ALA A 142 1.43 -15.65 1.78
N LEU A 143 1.21 -14.33 1.96
CA LEU A 143 1.61 -13.58 3.15
C LEU A 143 0.59 -13.66 4.30
N GLY A 144 -0.53 -14.36 4.13
CA GLY A 144 -1.61 -14.42 5.13
C GLY A 144 -2.39 -13.12 5.30
N ARG A 145 -2.30 -12.19 4.32
CA ARG A 145 -3.06 -10.94 4.36
C ARG A 145 -4.51 -11.21 3.98
N PRO A 146 -5.49 -10.64 4.73
CA PRO A 146 -6.89 -10.62 4.31
C PRO A 146 -7.04 -9.92 2.96
N VAL A 147 -7.86 -10.51 2.08
CA VAL A 147 -8.15 -9.93 0.76
C VAL A 147 -9.66 -9.72 0.61
N VAL A 148 -10.03 -8.51 0.25
CA VAL A 148 -11.41 -8.17 -0.13
C VAL A 148 -11.47 -7.90 -1.62
N ALA A 149 -12.41 -8.54 -2.31
CA ALA A 149 -12.58 -8.42 -3.77
C ALA A 149 -13.82 -7.59 -4.12
N LEU A 150 -13.62 -6.38 -4.64
CA LEU A 150 -14.66 -5.49 -5.12
C LEU A 150 -14.67 -5.50 -6.65
N ARG A 151 -15.68 -6.14 -7.25
CA ARG A 151 -15.72 -6.35 -8.73
C ARG A 151 -14.45 -6.99 -9.28
N SER A 152 -13.77 -7.82 -8.49
CA SER A 152 -12.48 -8.42 -8.80
C SER A 152 -12.57 -9.95 -8.89
N TRP A 153 -11.42 -10.60 -8.92
CA TRP A 153 -11.27 -12.05 -9.08
C TRP A 153 -11.94 -12.82 -7.95
N THR A 154 -12.68 -13.86 -8.31
CA THR A 154 -13.15 -14.89 -7.37
C THR A 154 -12.36 -16.16 -7.64
N LEU A 155 -11.54 -16.56 -6.70
CA LEU A 155 -10.75 -17.79 -6.81
C LEU A 155 -11.43 -18.92 -6.05
N LYS A 156 -11.62 -20.06 -6.74
CA LYS A 156 -12.04 -21.33 -6.15
C LYS A 156 -10.84 -22.27 -6.18
N GLY A 157 -10.43 -22.79 -5.06
CA GLY A 157 -9.33 -23.74 -4.96
C GLY A 157 -9.79 -25.03 -4.26
N GLU A 158 -9.19 -26.16 -4.64
CA GLU A 158 -9.29 -27.42 -3.94
C GLU A 158 -7.94 -27.70 -3.25
N GLY A 159 -7.95 -28.30 -2.06
CA GLY A 159 -6.74 -28.72 -1.35
C GLY A 159 -6.28 -27.78 -0.23
N PRO A 160 -4.98 -27.74 0.11
CA PRO A 160 -4.47 -27.06 1.32
C PRO A 160 -4.73 -25.56 1.39
N MET A 161 -5.34 -24.96 0.37
CA MET A 161 -5.79 -23.58 0.38
C MET A 161 -7.01 -23.34 1.29
N GLU A 162 -7.66 -24.36 1.80
CA GLU A 162 -8.78 -24.23 2.74
C GLU A 162 -8.38 -23.59 4.07
N SER A 163 -7.10 -23.67 4.45
CA SER A 163 -6.58 -23.12 5.71
C SER A 163 -6.18 -21.64 5.65
N ALA A 164 -6.11 -21.05 4.47
CA ALA A 164 -5.79 -19.63 4.32
C ALA A 164 -7.08 -18.78 4.36
N PRO A 165 -7.07 -17.56 4.95
CA PRO A 165 -8.22 -16.67 4.93
C PRO A 165 -8.75 -16.49 3.51
N GLY A 166 -10.04 -16.66 3.28
CA GLY A 166 -10.66 -16.57 1.96
C GLY A 166 -10.49 -15.19 1.33
N ILE A 167 -10.80 -15.08 0.05
CA ILE A 167 -11.05 -13.79 -0.58
C ILE A 167 -12.50 -13.46 -0.28
N VAL A 168 -12.74 -12.35 0.42
CA VAL A 168 -14.08 -11.91 0.80
C VAL A 168 -14.65 -11.04 -0.33
N PRO A 169 -15.75 -11.45 -0.98
CA PRO A 169 -16.39 -10.60 -1.98
C PRO A 169 -17.09 -9.42 -1.32
N ALA A 170 -17.01 -8.26 -1.94
CA ALA A 170 -17.73 -7.07 -1.53
C ALA A 170 -18.63 -6.56 -2.67
N ALA A 171 -19.82 -6.09 -2.33
CA ALA A 171 -20.78 -5.57 -3.30
C ALA A 171 -20.59 -4.05 -3.53
N SER A 172 -20.12 -3.33 -2.51
CA SER A 172 -19.91 -1.89 -2.53
C SER A 172 -18.55 -1.49 -1.95
N ALA A 173 -18.16 -0.24 -2.15
CA ALA A 173 -16.95 0.33 -1.52
C ALA A 173 -17.08 0.32 0.03
N GLU A 174 -18.27 0.57 0.55
CA GLU A 174 -18.57 0.52 1.97
C GLU A 174 -18.33 -0.89 2.55
N ASP A 175 -18.91 -1.91 1.91
CA ASP A 175 -18.71 -3.30 2.33
C ASP A 175 -17.23 -3.70 2.26
N ALA A 176 -16.52 -3.26 1.21
CA ALA A 176 -15.12 -3.58 1.03
C ALA A 176 -14.24 -2.99 2.15
N VAL A 177 -14.47 -1.74 2.51
CA VAL A 177 -13.73 -1.08 3.58
C VAL A 177 -14.09 -1.69 4.94
N ALA A 178 -15.39 -1.91 5.21
CA ALA A 178 -15.84 -2.52 6.45
C ALA A 178 -15.21 -3.92 6.66
N ALA A 179 -15.27 -4.79 5.64
CA ALA A 179 -14.66 -6.12 5.69
C ALA A 179 -13.14 -6.09 5.88
N ALA A 180 -12.44 -5.16 5.21
CA ALA A 180 -10.99 -5.01 5.37
C ALA A 180 -10.62 -4.56 6.79
N LEU A 181 -11.38 -3.63 7.37
CA LEU A 181 -11.13 -3.13 8.73
C LEU A 181 -11.48 -4.16 9.80
N GLU A 182 -12.55 -4.91 9.63
CA GLU A 182 -12.93 -6.02 10.52
C GLU A 182 -11.83 -7.10 10.57
N ALA A 183 -11.23 -7.41 9.42
CA ALA A 183 -10.20 -8.44 9.31
C ALA A 183 -8.86 -8.06 10.00
N ILE A 184 -8.64 -6.79 10.30
CA ILE A 184 -7.39 -6.30 10.92
C ILE A 184 -7.57 -5.79 12.38
N GLY A 185 -8.78 -5.79 12.89
CA GLY A 185 -9.12 -5.45 14.29
C GLY A 185 -9.16 -3.95 14.57
#